data_024281b319aa1e16238986900db7ab11
#
_entry.id   024281b319aa1e16238986900db7ab11
#
_cell.length_a   1.000
_cell.length_b   1.000
_cell.length_c   1.000
_cell.angle_alpha   90.00
_cell.angle_beta   90.00
_cell.angle_gamma   90.00
#
_symmetry.space_group_name_H-M   'P 1'
#
loop_
_entity.id
_entity.type
_entity.pdbx_description
1 polymer ?
#
loop_
_entity_poly.entity_id
_entity_poly.type
_entity_poly.pdbx_seq_one_letter_code
_entity_poly.pdbx_strand_id
1 'polypeptide(L)'
;MTVVTLFNIAMELWGVLICIVCAGGVYVGAIRRTRRTYTKVSMQLLCALMLLADVSAWYHNGGRDKLDFYMTRIGNLGEYLINFIFIALFANYIWQTVSGDDMLENVSPHEWRARTSGGAKRNRKNQR
;
A
#
# COMPACT_ATOMS: atom_id res chain seq x y z
N MET A 1 28.71 -18.29 -2.09
CA MET A 1 28.01 -17.00 -2.13
C MET A 1 29.03 -15.93 -2.49
N THR A 2 28.75 -15.12 -3.50
CA THR A 2 29.64 -14.00 -3.87
C THR A 2 29.37 -12.81 -2.95
N VAL A 3 30.38 -11.93 -2.75
CA VAL A 3 30.23 -10.70 -1.94
C VAL A 3 29.10 -9.82 -2.50
N VAL A 4 28.92 -9.79 -3.81
CA VAL A 4 27.84 -9.04 -4.49
C VAL A 4 26.46 -9.58 -4.09
N THR A 5 26.28 -10.90 -4.05
CA THR A 5 25.00 -11.53 -3.64
C THR A 5 24.67 -11.19 -2.19
N LEU A 6 25.66 -11.25 -1.29
CA LEU A 6 25.46 -10.90 0.11
C LEU A 6 25.07 -9.43 0.28
N PHE A 7 25.69 -8.53 -0.48
CA PHE A 7 25.38 -7.11 -0.46
C PHE A 7 23.94 -6.84 -0.95
N ASN A 8 23.51 -7.47 -2.06
CA ASN A 8 22.15 -7.34 -2.55
C ASN A 8 21.12 -7.82 -1.52
N ILE A 9 21.31 -9.00 -0.95
CA ILE A 9 20.43 -9.54 0.10
C ILE A 9 20.34 -8.56 1.28
N ALA A 10 21.47 -8.01 1.72
CA ALA A 10 21.48 -7.05 2.82
C ALA A 10 20.69 -5.78 2.49
N MET A 11 20.82 -5.23 1.27
CA MET A 11 20.09 -4.05 0.81
C MET A 11 18.58 -4.31 0.75
N GLU A 12 18.18 -5.48 0.27
CA GLU A 12 16.76 -5.86 0.20
C GLU A 12 16.15 -6.06 1.60
N LEU A 13 16.88 -6.69 2.52
CA LEU A 13 16.42 -6.81 3.92
C LEU A 13 16.26 -5.45 4.60
N TRP A 14 17.16 -4.50 4.33
CA TRP A 14 16.99 -3.11 4.76
C TRP A 14 15.73 -2.48 4.18
N GLY A 15 15.45 -2.73 2.89
CA GLY A 15 14.22 -2.31 2.23
C GLY A 15 12.97 -2.85 2.91
N VAL A 16 12.96 -4.13 3.25
CA VAL A 16 11.86 -4.78 4.01
C VAL A 16 11.64 -4.08 5.35
N LEU A 17 12.70 -3.82 6.11
CA LEU A 17 12.62 -3.16 7.41
C LEU A 17 12.05 -1.75 7.29
N ILE A 18 12.50 -0.97 6.30
CA ILE A 18 11.96 0.37 6.02
C ILE A 18 10.48 0.30 5.67
N CYS A 19 10.06 -0.64 4.82
CA CYS A 19 8.64 -0.81 4.45
C CYS A 19 7.77 -1.12 5.67
N ILE A 20 8.23 -1.98 6.58
CA ILE A 20 7.50 -2.34 7.81
C ILE A 20 7.40 -1.13 8.74
N VAL A 21 8.49 -0.39 8.95
CA VAL A 21 8.51 0.82 9.79
C VAL A 21 7.57 1.88 9.21
N CYS A 22 7.61 2.11 7.89
CA CYS A 22 6.71 3.04 7.22
C CYS A 22 5.24 2.61 7.34
N ALA A 23 4.94 1.32 7.16
CA ALA A 23 3.59 0.79 7.33
C ALA A 23 3.08 1.02 8.77
N GLY A 24 3.92 0.73 9.76
CA GLY A 24 3.64 0.98 11.17
C GLY A 24 3.43 2.47 11.46
N GLY A 25 4.28 3.34 10.93
CA GLY A 25 4.17 4.79 11.07
C GLY A 25 2.86 5.33 10.49
N VAL A 26 2.48 4.89 9.29
CA VAL A 26 1.20 5.27 8.66
C VAL A 26 0.01 4.75 9.48
N TYR A 27 0.10 3.52 9.99
CA TYR A 27 -0.98 2.91 10.78
C TYR A 27 -1.20 3.59 12.13
N VAL A 28 -0.09 3.89 12.84
CA VAL A 28 -0.13 4.53 14.17
C VAL A 28 -0.43 6.03 14.05
N GLY A 29 0.11 6.70 13.03
CA GLY A 29 -0.09 8.14 12.82
C GLY A 29 -1.48 8.51 12.29
N ALA A 30 -2.28 7.55 11.84
CA ALA A 30 -3.62 7.81 11.36
C ALA A 30 -4.59 8.03 12.53
N ILE A 31 -4.99 9.29 12.75
CA ILE A 31 -5.99 9.70 13.77
C ILE A 31 -7.35 9.05 13.47
N ARG A 32 -7.70 8.90 12.19
CA ARG A 32 -8.89 8.17 11.72
C ARG A 32 -8.45 7.10 10.74
N ARG A 33 -8.89 5.86 10.98
CA ARG A 33 -8.64 4.71 10.11
C ARG A 33 -9.59 4.75 8.93
N THR A 34 -9.20 5.42 7.87
CA THR A 34 -9.95 5.49 6.62
C THR A 34 -9.54 4.35 5.68
N ARG A 35 -10.38 4.05 4.68
CA ARG A 35 -10.07 3.10 3.61
C ARG A 35 -8.72 3.43 2.95
N ARG A 36 -8.42 4.71 2.76
CA ARG A 36 -7.14 5.21 2.22
C ARG A 36 -5.93 4.83 3.09
N THR A 37 -6.07 4.86 4.42
CA THR A 37 -5.01 4.44 5.35
C THR A 37 -4.70 2.95 5.18
N TYR A 38 -5.73 2.11 5.10
CA TYR A 38 -5.55 0.66 4.88
C TYR A 38 -4.91 0.38 3.52
N THR A 39 -5.30 1.07 2.46
CA THR A 39 -4.68 0.91 1.13
C THR A 39 -3.19 1.25 1.17
N LYS A 40 -2.79 2.35 1.83
CA LYS A 40 -1.37 2.72 2.00
C LYS A 40 -0.59 1.64 2.76
N VAL A 41 -1.11 1.17 3.89
CA VAL A 41 -0.48 0.12 4.69
C VAL A 41 -0.34 -1.17 3.89
N SER A 42 -1.39 -1.58 3.16
CA SER A 42 -1.35 -2.76 2.29
C SER A 42 -0.30 -2.66 1.20
N MET A 43 -0.14 -1.49 0.58
CA MET A 43 0.91 -1.25 -0.42
C MET A 43 2.31 -1.40 0.17
N GLN A 44 2.56 -0.87 1.37
CA GLN A 44 3.84 -1.00 2.06
C GLN A 44 4.16 -2.46 2.42
N LEU A 45 3.15 -3.20 2.91
CA LEU A 45 3.31 -4.62 3.24
C LEU A 45 3.54 -5.48 1.98
N LEU A 46 2.86 -5.18 0.87
CA LEU A 46 3.11 -5.85 -0.40
C LEU A 46 4.51 -5.57 -0.94
N CYS A 47 5.01 -4.34 -0.80
CA CYS A 47 6.38 -3.99 -1.15
C CYS A 47 7.39 -4.79 -0.31
N ALA A 48 7.17 -4.93 1.01
CA ALA A 48 7.99 -5.75 1.86
C ALA A 48 7.96 -7.23 1.44
N LEU A 49 6.78 -7.74 1.07
CA LEU A 49 6.63 -9.14 0.62
C LEU A 49 7.35 -9.38 -0.72
N MET A 50 7.29 -8.41 -1.64
CA MET A 50 8.01 -8.46 -2.92
C MET A 50 9.54 -8.56 -2.69
N LEU A 51 10.09 -7.70 -1.83
CA LEU A 51 11.51 -7.73 -1.49
C LEU A 51 11.91 -9.05 -0.82
N LEU A 52 11.06 -9.63 0.04
CA LEU A 52 11.33 -10.96 0.63
C LEU A 52 11.32 -12.08 -0.41
N ALA A 53 10.44 -12.01 -1.41
CA ALA A 53 10.43 -12.97 -2.52
C ALA A 53 11.72 -12.88 -3.33
N ASP A 54 12.23 -11.66 -3.57
CA ASP A 54 13.47 -11.41 -4.29
C ASP A 54 14.68 -11.92 -3.49
N VAL A 55 14.76 -11.65 -2.17
CA VAL A 55 15.77 -12.24 -1.28
C VAL A 55 15.79 -13.76 -1.39
N SER A 56 14.61 -14.40 -1.37
CA SER A 56 14.49 -15.85 -1.51
C SER A 56 15.03 -16.34 -2.86
N ALA A 57 14.72 -15.65 -3.94
CA ALA A 57 15.20 -15.98 -5.28
C ALA A 57 16.74 -15.84 -5.36
N TRP A 58 17.31 -14.77 -4.79
CA TRP A 58 18.75 -14.57 -4.74
C TRP A 58 19.48 -15.61 -3.89
N TYR A 59 18.90 -16.00 -2.77
CA TYR A 59 19.49 -17.01 -1.87
C TYR A 59 19.60 -18.38 -2.53
N HIS A 60 18.58 -18.79 -3.29
CA HIS A 60 18.54 -20.08 -3.98
C HIS A 60 19.14 -20.05 -5.39
N ASN A 61 19.52 -18.85 -5.89
CA ASN A 61 20.09 -18.71 -7.22
C ASN A 61 21.52 -19.29 -7.29
N GLY A 62 21.68 -20.28 -8.14
CA GLY A 62 22.97 -20.96 -8.34
C GLY A 62 23.17 -22.23 -7.52
N GLY A 63 22.22 -22.66 -6.74
CA GLY A 63 22.17 -23.99 -6.14
C GLY A 63 22.01 -25.10 -7.21
N ARG A 64 22.61 -26.26 -6.97
CA ARG A 64 22.55 -27.42 -7.89
C ARG A 64 21.39 -28.35 -7.60
N ASP A 65 20.65 -28.09 -6.52
CA ASP A 65 19.57 -28.95 -6.08
C ASP A 65 18.25 -28.60 -6.79
N LYS A 66 17.40 -29.63 -6.95
CA LYS A 66 16.07 -29.44 -7.52
C LYS A 66 15.23 -28.43 -6.74
N LEU A 67 15.43 -28.40 -5.42
CA LEU A 67 14.75 -27.45 -4.53
C LEU A 67 15.10 -25.99 -4.89
N ASP A 68 16.39 -25.69 -5.09
CA ASP A 68 16.86 -24.35 -5.45
C ASP A 68 16.27 -23.87 -6.77
N PHE A 69 16.17 -24.79 -7.75
CA PHE A 69 15.54 -24.47 -9.03
C PHE A 69 14.05 -24.11 -8.88
N TYR A 70 13.29 -24.86 -8.07
CA TYR A 70 11.87 -24.57 -7.82
C TYR A 70 11.69 -23.29 -7.02
N MET A 71 12.49 -23.06 -5.97
CA MET A 71 12.41 -21.87 -5.11
C MET A 71 12.71 -20.59 -5.90
N THR A 72 13.72 -20.61 -6.77
CA THR A 72 14.02 -19.47 -7.66
C THR A 72 12.84 -19.16 -8.61
N ARG A 73 12.24 -20.19 -9.20
CA ARG A 73 11.10 -20.03 -10.10
C ARG A 73 9.84 -19.52 -9.39
N ILE A 74 9.55 -20.06 -8.20
CA ILE A 74 8.40 -19.65 -7.39
C ILE A 74 8.62 -18.21 -6.89
N GLY A 75 9.84 -17.86 -6.48
CA GLY A 75 10.19 -16.50 -6.08
C GLY A 75 9.93 -15.48 -7.19
N ASN A 76 10.45 -15.74 -8.37
CA ASN A 76 10.25 -14.85 -9.53
C ASN A 76 8.78 -14.77 -9.95
N LEU A 77 8.04 -15.90 -9.95
CA LEU A 77 6.61 -15.88 -10.25
C LEU A 77 5.83 -15.10 -9.18
N GLY A 78 6.19 -15.27 -7.92
CA GLY A 78 5.61 -14.53 -6.79
C GLY A 78 5.82 -13.03 -6.93
N GLU A 79 7.02 -12.60 -7.30
CA GLU A 79 7.36 -11.21 -7.56
C GLU A 79 6.45 -10.59 -8.65
N TYR A 80 6.28 -11.28 -9.79
CA TYR A 80 5.40 -10.81 -10.85
C TYR A 80 3.94 -10.68 -10.38
N LEU A 81 3.42 -11.68 -9.67
CA LEU A 81 2.05 -11.65 -9.15
C LEU A 81 1.84 -10.51 -8.15
N ILE A 82 2.78 -10.33 -7.22
CA ILE A 82 2.72 -9.27 -6.22
C ILE A 82 2.79 -7.90 -6.90
N ASN A 83 3.61 -7.74 -7.95
CA ASN A 83 3.71 -6.50 -8.71
C ASN A 83 2.37 -6.16 -9.39
N PHE A 84 1.66 -7.14 -9.98
CA PHE A 84 0.31 -6.92 -10.52
C PHE A 84 -0.68 -6.45 -9.46
N ILE A 85 -0.67 -7.08 -8.29
CA ILE A 85 -1.54 -6.69 -7.16
C ILE A 85 -1.17 -5.26 -6.69
N PHE A 86 0.12 -4.94 -6.63
CA PHE A 86 0.59 -3.60 -6.25
C PHE A 86 0.09 -2.54 -7.22
N ILE A 87 0.18 -2.76 -8.54
CA ILE A 87 -0.33 -1.84 -9.56
C ILE A 87 -1.84 -1.64 -9.41
N ALA A 88 -2.61 -2.71 -9.17
CA ALA A 88 -4.05 -2.63 -8.98
C ALA A 88 -4.41 -1.82 -7.71
N LEU A 89 -3.70 -2.03 -6.60
CA LEU A 89 -3.88 -1.25 -5.38
C LEU A 89 -3.47 0.21 -5.56
N PHE A 90 -2.41 0.47 -6.30
CA PHE A 90 -1.98 1.83 -6.61
C PHE A 90 -3.02 2.57 -7.45
N ALA A 91 -3.56 1.94 -8.48
CA ALA A 91 -4.65 2.49 -9.28
C ALA A 91 -5.89 2.80 -8.42
N ASN A 92 -6.26 1.86 -7.54
CA ASN A 92 -7.36 2.06 -6.58
C ASN A 92 -7.07 3.23 -5.61
N TYR A 93 -5.85 3.36 -5.13
CA TYR A 93 -5.44 4.48 -4.28
C TYR A 93 -5.56 5.83 -5.00
N ILE A 94 -5.11 5.91 -6.26
CA ILE A 94 -5.27 7.11 -7.10
C ILE A 94 -6.75 7.43 -7.28
N TRP A 95 -7.57 6.44 -7.62
CA TRP A 95 -9.01 6.60 -7.78
C TRP A 95 -9.65 7.17 -6.51
N GLN A 96 -9.39 6.61 -5.35
CA GLN A 96 -9.88 7.11 -4.06
C GLN A 96 -9.43 8.56 -3.79
N THR A 97 -8.22 8.91 -4.24
CA THR A 97 -7.68 10.26 -4.05
C THR A 97 -8.36 11.28 -4.96
N VAL A 98 -8.62 10.92 -6.20
CA VAL A 98 -9.26 11.79 -7.20
C VAL A 98 -10.76 11.90 -6.97
N SER A 99 -11.43 10.81 -6.61
CA SER A 99 -12.89 10.80 -6.39
C SER A 99 -13.32 11.51 -5.11
N GLY A 100 -12.40 11.80 -4.20
CA GLY A 100 -12.72 12.50 -2.94
C GLY A 100 -13.62 11.72 -1.98
N ASP A 101 -13.79 10.40 -2.20
CA ASP A 101 -14.71 9.54 -1.43
C ASP A 101 -14.48 9.62 0.07
N ASP A 102 -13.25 9.88 0.52
CA ASP A 102 -12.95 10.06 1.94
C ASP A 102 -13.58 11.32 2.55
N MET A 103 -13.93 12.32 1.74
CA MET A 103 -14.62 13.51 2.24
C MET A 103 -16.10 13.23 2.55
N LEU A 104 -16.71 12.28 1.84
CA LEU A 104 -18.12 11.93 2.01
C LEU A 104 -18.32 10.94 3.15
N GLU A 105 -17.39 10.03 3.37
CA GLU A 105 -17.48 8.99 4.43
C GLU A 105 -17.36 9.60 5.85
N ASN A 106 -16.71 10.76 5.98
CA ASN A 106 -16.50 11.44 7.27
C ASN A 106 -17.54 12.52 7.63
N VAL A 107 -18.45 12.83 6.72
CA VAL A 107 -19.53 13.78 7.02
C VAL A 107 -20.69 13.00 7.67
N SER A 108 -20.90 13.24 8.98
CA SER A 108 -22.02 12.63 9.67
C SER A 108 -23.34 13.04 9.00
N PRO A 109 -24.36 12.18 8.96
CA PRO A 109 -25.67 12.51 8.37
C PRO A 109 -26.29 13.82 8.94
N HIS A 110 -25.93 14.19 10.16
CA HIS A 110 -26.32 15.43 10.80
C HIS A 110 -25.63 16.66 10.22
N GLU A 111 -24.34 16.57 9.89
CA GLU A 111 -23.60 17.68 9.26
C GLU A 111 -24.06 17.96 7.83
N TRP A 112 -24.42 16.90 7.09
CA TRP A 112 -25.02 17.04 5.77
C TRP A 112 -26.33 17.84 5.83
N ARG A 113 -27.24 17.50 6.77
CA ARG A 113 -28.50 18.23 6.97
C ARG A 113 -28.26 19.69 7.38
N ALA A 114 -27.25 19.95 8.22
CA ALA A 114 -26.92 21.32 8.63
C ALA A 114 -26.40 22.17 7.47
N ARG A 115 -25.56 21.61 6.58
CA ARG A 115 -25.04 22.33 5.41
C ARG A 115 -26.13 22.63 4.38
N THR A 116 -27.00 21.67 4.08
CA THR A 116 -28.08 21.86 3.10
C THR A 116 -29.16 22.80 3.64
N SER A 117 -29.51 22.75 4.92
CA SER A 117 -30.49 23.66 5.52
C SER A 117 -29.97 25.09 5.69
N GLY A 118 -28.66 25.25 5.95
CA GLY A 118 -28.01 26.57 6.04
C GLY A 118 -27.95 27.33 4.72
N GLY A 119 -27.68 26.59 3.62
CA GLY A 119 -27.66 27.16 2.26
C GLY A 119 -29.04 27.65 1.81
N ALA A 120 -30.09 26.91 2.12
CA ALA A 120 -31.47 27.27 1.79
C ALA A 120 -31.96 28.57 2.50
N LYS A 121 -31.54 28.76 3.77
CA LYS A 121 -31.87 29.97 4.54
C LYS A 121 -31.13 31.22 4.02
N ARG A 122 -29.91 31.08 3.52
CA ARG A 122 -29.14 32.22 3.01
C ARG A 122 -29.68 32.73 1.68
N ASN A 123 -30.20 31.84 0.83
CA ASN A 123 -30.77 32.20 -0.45
C ASN A 123 -32.12 32.94 -0.32
N ARG A 124 -32.91 32.64 0.74
CA ARG A 124 -34.16 33.36 1.02
C ARG A 124 -33.96 34.80 1.54
N LYS A 125 -32.83 35.07 2.19
CA LYS A 125 -32.54 36.46 2.67
C LYS A 125 -32.08 37.39 1.57
N ASN A 126 -31.54 36.88 0.48
CA ASN A 126 -31.09 37.70 -0.66
C ASN A 126 -32.18 37.99 -1.71
N GLN A 127 -33.39 37.45 -1.54
CA GLN A 127 -34.53 37.67 -2.45
C GLN A 127 -35.60 38.60 -1.85
N ARG A 128 -35.32 39.26 -0.75
CA ARG A 128 -36.16 40.33 -0.16
C ARG A 128 -35.38 41.64 -0.19
#